data_46038a47973ac7bcbfffce98c0299248
#
_entry.id   46038a47973ac7bcbfffce98c0299248
#
_cell.length_a   1.000
_cell.length_b   1.000
_cell.length_c   1.000
_cell.angle_alpha   90.00
_cell.angle_beta   90.00
_cell.angle_gamma   90.00
#
_symmetry.space_group_name_H-M   'P 1'
#
loop_
_entity.id
_entity.type
_entity.pdbx_description
1 polymer ?
#
loop_
_entity_poly.entity_id
_entity_poly.type
_entity_poly.pdbx_seq_one_letter_code
_entity_poly.pdbx_strand_id
1 'polypeptide(L)'
;MSLNVSVAECAHLQEEDMARYIIDATKEVFSTMMSMEVEDQYPMSEPVTEFHCSITGMVGLAGSYTGILSIHCPQDLAMKITSNMLGMEVDEVGEDVNDALGEIANMLGGHVKQVLSKGGLDLNLSIPTVIAGEAYTINSVNDDSVLIPFQFEGEKFLVGLSIKKEF
;
A
#
# COMPACT_ATOMS: atom_id res chain seq x y z
N MET A 1 23.89 -5.48 4.92
CA MET A 1 23.94 -5.35 3.47
C MET A 1 23.10 -4.16 3.03
N SER A 2 23.72 -3.23 2.40
CA SER A 2 22.97 -2.06 1.99
C SER A 2 22.18 -2.37 0.73
N LEU A 3 20.90 -2.01 0.75
CA LEU A 3 20.04 -2.07 -0.42
C LEU A 3 20.63 -1.32 -1.61
N ASN A 4 21.66 -0.56 -1.37
CA ASN A 4 22.28 0.30 -2.35
C ASN A 4 23.02 -0.40 -3.49
N VAL A 5 23.43 -1.62 -3.27
CA VAL A 5 24.27 -2.29 -4.24
C VAL A 5 23.44 -2.98 -5.30
N SER A 6 22.23 -3.26 -4.99
CA SER A 6 21.46 -4.15 -5.86
C SER A 6 20.38 -3.46 -6.68
N VAL A 7 20.09 -2.20 -6.38
CA VAL A 7 18.95 -1.54 -7.02
C VAL A 7 19.11 -1.45 -8.52
N ALA A 8 20.31 -1.24 -8.99
CA ALA A 8 20.58 -1.16 -10.43
C ALA A 8 20.89 -2.51 -11.07
N GLU A 9 21.27 -3.50 -10.27
CA GLU A 9 21.83 -4.72 -10.79
C GLU A 9 20.87 -5.90 -10.86
N CYS A 10 19.79 -5.85 -10.09
CA CYS A 10 18.88 -6.98 -9.98
C CYS A 10 17.43 -6.53 -9.87
N ALA A 11 16.89 -6.00 -10.96
CA ALA A 11 15.49 -5.56 -11.00
C ALA A 11 14.52 -6.66 -10.52
N HIS A 12 14.79 -7.91 -10.83
CA HIS A 12 13.93 -9.02 -10.44
C HIS A 12 14.04 -9.38 -8.95
N LEU A 13 15.25 -9.38 -8.41
CA LEU A 13 15.46 -9.61 -6.98
C LEU A 13 14.84 -8.48 -6.16
N GLN A 14 14.84 -7.28 -6.71
CA GLN A 14 14.23 -6.13 -6.06
C GLN A 14 12.72 -6.24 -5.96
N GLU A 15 12.07 -6.70 -7.02
CA GLU A 15 10.62 -6.86 -6.98
C GLU A 15 10.21 -7.84 -5.90
N GLU A 16 10.88 -8.99 -5.81
CA GLU A 16 10.59 -9.97 -4.77
C GLU A 16 10.90 -9.47 -3.37
N ASP A 17 12.03 -8.79 -3.21
CA ASP A 17 12.42 -8.21 -1.93
C ASP A 17 11.43 -7.12 -1.50
N MET A 18 11.04 -6.24 -2.42
CA MET A 18 10.06 -5.21 -2.14
C MET A 18 8.71 -5.81 -1.80
N ALA A 19 8.29 -6.83 -2.53
CA ALA A 19 7.05 -7.53 -2.24
C ALA A 19 7.07 -8.11 -0.83
N ARG A 20 8.17 -8.73 -0.43
CA ARG A 20 8.29 -9.31 0.90
C ARG A 20 8.21 -8.25 2.00
N TYR A 21 8.89 -7.13 1.82
CA TYR A 21 8.81 -6.03 2.78
C TYR A 21 7.40 -5.49 2.91
N ILE A 22 6.71 -5.32 1.79
CA ILE A 22 5.33 -4.84 1.79
C ILE A 22 4.39 -5.86 2.45
N ILE A 23 4.58 -7.14 2.16
CA ILE A 23 3.80 -8.21 2.78
C ILE A 23 3.97 -8.18 4.30
N ASP A 24 5.21 -8.15 4.76
CA ASP A 24 5.50 -8.14 6.20
C ASP A 24 4.95 -6.88 6.86
N ALA A 25 5.14 -5.72 6.24
CA ALA A 25 4.64 -4.44 6.75
C ALA A 25 3.10 -4.44 6.82
N THR A 26 2.44 -4.94 5.79
CA THR A 26 0.99 -4.98 5.73
C THR A 26 0.43 -5.89 6.83
N LYS A 27 1.01 -7.08 6.98
CA LYS A 27 0.59 -8.01 8.04
C LYS A 27 0.79 -7.40 9.42
N GLU A 28 1.90 -6.72 9.64
CA GLU A 28 2.19 -6.08 10.92
C GLU A 28 1.19 -4.96 11.22
N VAL A 29 0.95 -4.07 10.26
CA VAL A 29 0.02 -2.96 10.42
C VAL A 29 -1.39 -3.48 10.73
N PHE A 30 -1.87 -4.45 9.97
CA PHE A 30 -3.22 -4.99 10.18
C PHE A 30 -3.35 -5.73 11.51
N SER A 31 -2.34 -6.49 11.89
CA SER A 31 -2.33 -7.21 13.16
C SER A 31 -2.29 -6.27 14.36
N THR A 32 -1.41 -5.27 14.34
CA THR A 32 -1.22 -4.37 15.49
C THR A 32 -2.30 -3.31 15.61
N MET A 33 -2.77 -2.76 14.49
CA MET A 33 -3.71 -1.63 14.51
C MET A 33 -5.17 -2.04 14.45
N MET A 34 -5.47 -3.18 13.85
CA MET A 34 -6.86 -3.61 13.61
C MET A 34 -7.17 -4.96 14.18
N SER A 35 -6.19 -5.65 14.75
CA SER A 35 -6.32 -7.05 15.20
C SER A 35 -6.85 -7.96 14.10
N MET A 36 -6.41 -7.70 12.86
CA MET A 36 -6.80 -8.48 11.68
C MET A 36 -5.60 -9.26 11.15
N GLU A 37 -5.77 -10.57 11.03
CA GLU A 37 -4.76 -11.43 10.42
C GLU A 37 -5.07 -11.56 8.94
N VAL A 38 -4.23 -10.95 8.10
CA VAL A 38 -4.41 -10.98 6.66
C VAL A 38 -3.41 -11.93 6.01
N GLU A 39 -3.79 -12.50 4.88
CA GLU A 39 -2.95 -13.42 4.13
C GLU A 39 -2.66 -12.84 2.76
N ASP A 40 -1.39 -12.93 2.32
CA ASP A 40 -1.04 -12.51 0.98
C ASP A 40 -1.29 -13.63 -0.03
N GLN A 41 -1.55 -13.21 -1.26
CA GLN A 41 -1.74 -14.13 -2.39
C GLN A 41 -0.76 -13.75 -3.53
N TYR A 42 0.42 -13.33 -3.15
CA TYR A 42 1.46 -12.96 -4.11
C TYR A 42 2.09 -14.21 -4.74
N PRO A 43 2.46 -14.19 -6.02
CA PRO A 43 2.29 -13.07 -6.95
C PRO A 43 0.91 -13.05 -7.62
N MET A 44 0.58 -11.90 -8.21
CA MET A 44 -0.62 -11.79 -9.03
C MET A 44 -0.35 -12.31 -10.43
N SER A 45 -1.31 -13.05 -10.98
CA SER A 45 -1.21 -13.57 -12.35
C SER A 45 -1.45 -12.46 -13.38
N GLU A 46 -2.33 -11.49 -13.06
CA GLU A 46 -2.64 -10.38 -13.96
C GLU A 46 -2.76 -9.08 -13.14
N PRO A 47 -2.25 -7.95 -13.68
CA PRO A 47 -2.39 -6.68 -12.98
C PRO A 47 -3.84 -6.21 -12.98
N VAL A 48 -4.23 -5.54 -11.88
CA VAL A 48 -5.55 -4.95 -11.72
C VAL A 48 -5.39 -3.43 -11.80
N THR A 49 -6.13 -2.80 -12.69
CA THR A 49 -6.13 -1.35 -12.85
C THR A 49 -7.51 -0.73 -12.69
N GLU A 50 -8.56 -1.55 -12.76
CA GLU A 50 -9.94 -1.08 -12.62
C GLU A 50 -10.48 -1.47 -11.25
N PHE A 51 -11.17 -0.52 -10.61
CA PHE A 51 -11.72 -0.70 -9.27
C PHE A 51 -13.20 -0.33 -9.28
N HIS A 52 -14.01 -1.18 -8.65
CA HIS A 52 -15.46 -1.00 -8.56
C HIS A 52 -15.90 -1.00 -7.11
N CYS A 53 -16.74 -0.05 -6.74
CA CYS A 53 -17.26 0.10 -5.37
C CYS A 53 -16.11 0.00 -4.36
N SER A 54 -15.04 0.73 -4.62
CA SER A 54 -13.78 0.62 -3.89
C SER A 54 -13.35 1.97 -3.33
N ILE A 55 -12.34 1.90 -2.47
CA ILE A 55 -11.67 3.06 -1.93
C ILE A 55 -10.17 2.81 -1.98
N THR A 56 -9.41 3.82 -2.39
CA THR A 56 -7.97 3.74 -2.52
C THR A 56 -7.32 4.84 -1.69
N GLY A 57 -6.42 4.44 -0.79
CA GLY A 57 -5.55 5.37 -0.07
C GLY A 57 -4.18 5.36 -0.72
N MET A 58 -3.59 6.54 -0.90
CA MET A 58 -2.29 6.70 -1.55
C MET A 58 -1.41 7.66 -0.80
N VAL A 59 -0.10 7.39 -0.82
CA VAL A 59 0.91 8.32 -0.32
C VAL A 59 2.05 8.36 -1.33
N GLY A 60 2.52 9.57 -1.64
CA GLY A 60 3.64 9.75 -2.54
C GLY A 60 4.98 9.72 -1.82
N LEU A 61 5.99 9.24 -2.54
CA LEU A 61 7.38 9.27 -2.10
C LEU A 61 8.16 10.20 -3.02
N ALA A 62 9.02 11.02 -2.46
CA ALA A 62 9.86 11.94 -3.24
C ALA A 62 11.25 12.04 -2.61
N GLY A 63 12.27 12.15 -3.46
CA GLY A 63 13.65 12.25 -3.05
C GLY A 63 14.54 11.32 -3.87
N SER A 64 15.30 10.46 -3.19
CA SER A 64 16.14 9.47 -3.87
C SER A 64 15.33 8.48 -4.71
N TYR A 65 14.07 8.29 -4.36
CA TYR A 65 13.08 7.58 -5.17
C TYR A 65 11.85 8.45 -5.34
N THR A 66 11.17 8.30 -6.45
CA THR A 66 9.87 8.93 -6.70
C THR A 66 8.86 7.81 -6.90
N GLY A 67 7.72 7.90 -6.25
CA GLY A 67 6.73 6.86 -6.42
C GLY A 67 5.48 7.06 -5.59
N ILE A 68 4.64 6.04 -5.62
CA ILE A 68 3.36 6.01 -4.92
C ILE A 68 3.18 4.66 -4.26
N LEU A 69 2.85 4.68 -2.98
CA LEU A 69 2.32 3.49 -2.30
C LEU A 69 0.81 3.64 -2.20
N SER A 70 0.08 2.58 -2.47
CA SER A 70 -1.37 2.61 -2.46
C SER A 70 -1.96 1.35 -1.83
N ILE A 71 -3.13 1.51 -1.22
CA ILE A 71 -3.94 0.40 -0.76
C ILE A 71 -5.34 0.54 -1.38
N HIS A 72 -5.82 -0.55 -1.98
CA HIS A 72 -7.09 -0.58 -2.69
C HIS A 72 -8.00 -1.60 -2.04
N CYS A 73 -9.13 -1.14 -1.50
CA CYS A 73 -10.08 -1.99 -0.79
C CYS A 73 -11.48 -1.87 -1.37
N PRO A 74 -12.26 -2.96 -1.39
CA PRO A 74 -13.71 -2.82 -1.53
C PRO A 74 -14.25 -1.96 -0.38
N GLN A 75 -15.31 -1.20 -0.64
CA GLN A 75 -15.87 -0.29 0.37
C GLN A 75 -16.34 -1.04 1.62
N ASP A 76 -16.92 -2.23 1.45
CA ASP A 76 -17.36 -3.03 2.60
C ASP A 76 -16.21 -3.43 3.51
N LEU A 77 -15.10 -3.85 2.92
CA LEU A 77 -13.90 -4.20 3.69
C LEU A 77 -13.30 -2.96 4.35
N ALA A 78 -13.30 -1.83 3.66
CA ALA A 78 -12.80 -0.57 4.22
C ALA A 78 -13.59 -0.15 5.46
N MET A 79 -14.92 -0.34 5.45
CA MET A 79 -15.76 -0.07 6.62
C MET A 79 -15.42 -1.01 7.79
N LYS A 80 -15.18 -2.28 7.51
CA LYS A 80 -14.78 -3.26 8.51
C LYS A 80 -13.42 -2.90 9.13
N ILE A 81 -12.45 -2.53 8.28
CA ILE A 81 -11.14 -2.08 8.72
C ILE A 81 -11.26 -0.87 9.64
N THR A 82 -12.05 0.11 9.23
CA THR A 82 -12.27 1.34 10.00
C THR A 82 -12.93 1.04 11.34
N SER A 83 -13.93 0.16 11.34
CA SER A 83 -14.61 -0.26 12.57
C SER A 83 -13.62 -0.87 13.56
N ASN A 84 -12.72 -1.71 13.08
CA ASN A 84 -11.71 -2.34 13.94
C ASN A 84 -10.68 -1.32 14.46
N MET A 85 -10.31 -0.35 13.65
CA MET A 85 -9.38 0.70 14.08
C MET A 85 -9.96 1.61 15.14
N LEU A 86 -11.23 1.96 15.01
CA LEU A 86 -11.89 2.91 15.91
C LEU A 86 -12.55 2.23 17.12
N GLY A 87 -12.73 0.91 17.07
CA GLY A 87 -13.43 0.19 18.12
C GLY A 87 -14.93 0.52 18.17
N MET A 88 -15.49 0.93 17.04
CA MET A 88 -16.91 1.28 16.94
C MET A 88 -17.42 0.87 15.57
N GLU A 89 -18.75 0.68 15.46
CA GLU A 89 -19.36 0.29 14.19
C GLU A 89 -19.36 1.44 13.20
N VAL A 90 -18.93 1.16 11.97
CA VAL A 90 -18.93 2.10 10.85
C VAL A 90 -19.72 1.47 9.71
N ASP A 91 -20.80 2.13 9.29
CA ASP A 91 -21.75 1.58 8.33
C ASP A 91 -21.86 2.41 7.03
N GLU A 92 -21.03 3.43 6.88
CA GLU A 92 -20.99 4.22 5.64
C GLU A 92 -19.57 4.65 5.30
N VAL A 93 -19.34 4.88 4.01
CA VAL A 93 -18.06 5.43 3.54
C VAL A 93 -18.13 6.95 3.66
N GLY A 94 -17.43 7.48 4.65
CA GLY A 94 -17.39 8.91 4.91
C GLY A 94 -16.01 9.31 5.44
N GLU A 95 -15.98 10.36 6.21
CA GLU A 95 -14.74 10.94 6.72
C GLU A 95 -13.93 9.94 7.54
N ASP A 96 -14.58 9.15 8.39
CA ASP A 96 -13.88 8.15 9.22
C ASP A 96 -13.16 7.11 8.37
N VAL A 97 -13.81 6.62 7.32
CA VAL A 97 -13.21 5.63 6.41
C VAL A 97 -12.08 6.27 5.61
N ASN A 98 -12.27 7.49 5.13
CA ASN A 98 -11.23 8.21 4.41
C ASN A 98 -9.98 8.42 5.28
N ASP A 99 -10.17 8.83 6.53
CA ASP A 99 -9.07 9.03 7.46
C ASP A 99 -8.35 7.71 7.76
N ALA A 100 -9.10 6.64 7.94
CA ALA A 100 -8.53 5.32 8.23
C ALA A 100 -7.68 4.81 7.07
N LEU A 101 -8.19 4.87 5.85
CA LEU A 101 -7.44 4.42 4.67
C LEU A 101 -6.21 5.29 4.41
N GLY A 102 -6.33 6.60 4.62
CA GLY A 102 -5.20 7.53 4.55
C GLY A 102 -4.12 7.19 5.56
N GLU A 103 -4.52 6.90 6.80
CA GLU A 103 -3.58 6.54 7.86
C GLU A 103 -2.85 5.22 7.54
N ILE A 104 -3.57 4.22 7.05
CA ILE A 104 -2.96 2.95 6.66
C ILE A 104 -1.94 3.18 5.54
N ALA A 105 -2.30 3.95 4.52
CA ALA A 105 -1.38 4.27 3.43
C ALA A 105 -0.12 4.98 3.96
N ASN A 106 -0.31 5.91 4.89
CA ASN A 106 0.81 6.63 5.50
C ASN A 106 1.72 5.70 6.31
N MET A 107 1.14 4.78 7.07
CA MET A 107 1.91 3.82 7.85
C MET A 107 2.70 2.86 6.96
N LEU A 108 2.08 2.34 5.92
CA LEU A 108 2.76 1.50 4.95
C LEU A 108 3.86 2.26 4.22
N GLY A 109 3.59 3.51 3.86
CA GLY A 109 4.59 4.39 3.26
C GLY A 109 5.79 4.61 4.18
N GLY A 110 5.55 4.74 5.47
CA GLY A 110 6.61 4.85 6.48
C GLY A 110 7.51 3.62 6.52
N HIS A 111 6.92 2.43 6.43
CA HIS A 111 7.69 1.19 6.36
C HIS A 111 8.55 1.13 5.10
N VAL A 112 7.98 1.52 3.96
CA VAL A 112 8.72 1.56 2.70
C VAL A 112 9.88 2.56 2.78
N LYS A 113 9.63 3.72 3.37
CA LYS A 113 10.66 4.73 3.59
C LYS A 113 11.83 4.18 4.39
N GLN A 114 11.55 3.45 5.47
CA GLN A 114 12.62 2.86 6.30
C GLN A 114 13.50 1.91 5.52
N VAL A 115 12.92 1.15 4.60
CA VAL A 115 13.66 0.18 3.80
C VAL A 115 14.49 0.87 2.70
N LEU A 116 13.92 1.88 2.05
CA LEU A 116 14.54 2.52 0.90
C LEU A 116 15.48 3.67 1.27
N SER A 117 15.24 4.31 2.41
CA SER A 117 15.98 5.52 2.79
C SER A 117 17.34 5.21 3.39
N LYS A 118 18.31 6.07 3.07
CA LYS A 118 19.64 6.04 3.66
C LYS A 118 19.70 7.04 4.80
N GLY A 119 19.27 6.63 5.99
CA GLY A 119 19.29 7.50 7.15
C GLY A 119 18.04 8.36 7.35
N GLY A 120 17.01 8.15 6.56
CA GLY A 120 15.70 8.76 6.76
C GLY A 120 15.51 10.17 6.24
N LEU A 121 16.55 10.76 5.64
CA LEU A 121 16.51 12.16 5.19
C LEU A 121 16.41 12.30 3.68
N ASP A 122 16.68 11.24 2.94
CA ASP A 122 16.71 11.26 1.48
C ASP A 122 15.34 10.94 0.84
N LEU A 123 14.35 10.60 1.64
CA LEU A 123 12.99 10.32 1.19
C LEU A 123 11.97 11.06 2.05
N ASN A 124 10.99 11.63 1.39
CA ASN A 124 9.88 12.30 2.05
C ASN A 124 8.56 11.68 1.60
N LEU A 125 7.60 11.62 2.52
CA LEU A 125 6.25 11.18 2.22
C LEU A 125 5.35 12.38 2.03
N SER A 126 4.41 12.27 1.10
CA SER A 126 3.36 13.28 0.92
C SER A 126 2.27 13.09 1.97
N ILE A 127 1.36 14.04 2.01
CA ILE A 127 0.09 13.89 2.72
C ILE A 127 -0.71 12.79 2.00
N PRO A 128 -1.37 11.89 2.74
CA PRO A 128 -2.20 10.86 2.11
C PRO A 128 -3.35 11.44 1.30
N THR A 129 -3.67 10.79 0.19
CA THR A 129 -4.82 11.10 -0.66
C THR A 129 -5.72 9.89 -0.72
N VAL A 130 -7.03 10.10 -0.65
CA VAL A 130 -8.00 9.02 -0.70
C VAL A 130 -8.99 9.26 -1.82
N ILE A 131 -9.24 8.22 -2.61
CA ILE A 131 -10.20 8.23 -3.71
C ILE A 131 -11.24 7.15 -3.42
N ALA A 132 -12.51 7.50 -3.53
CA ALA A 132 -13.60 6.54 -3.40
C ALA A 132 -14.56 6.72 -4.57
N GLY A 133 -15.07 5.62 -5.10
CA GLY A 133 -15.99 5.70 -6.23
C GLY A 133 -16.61 4.37 -6.60
N GLU A 134 -17.64 4.44 -7.44
CA GLU A 134 -18.29 3.26 -7.97
C GLU A 134 -17.44 2.56 -9.02
N ALA A 135 -16.68 3.33 -9.80
CA ALA A 135 -15.76 2.79 -10.79
C ALA A 135 -14.65 3.81 -11.07
N TYR A 136 -13.42 3.35 -11.05
CA TYR A 136 -12.27 4.18 -11.41
C TYR A 136 -11.11 3.32 -11.86
N THR A 137 -10.17 3.93 -12.55
CA THR A 137 -8.99 3.27 -13.08
C THR A 137 -7.75 3.96 -12.52
N ILE A 138 -6.78 3.15 -12.10
CA ILE A 138 -5.48 3.65 -11.65
C ILE A 138 -4.41 2.94 -12.47
N ASN A 139 -3.59 3.72 -13.18
CA ASN A 139 -2.50 3.20 -13.97
C ASN A 139 -1.18 3.73 -13.44
N SER A 140 -0.21 2.85 -13.30
CA SER A 140 1.14 3.24 -12.97
C SER A 140 1.88 3.67 -14.24
N VAL A 141 2.58 4.79 -14.17
CA VAL A 141 3.44 5.26 -15.26
C VAL A 141 4.90 4.84 -15.07
N ASN A 142 5.22 4.24 -13.94
CA ASN A 142 6.57 3.75 -13.66
C ASN A 142 6.69 2.28 -14.06
N ASP A 143 7.84 1.91 -14.60
CA ASP A 143 8.08 0.53 -15.03
C ASP A 143 8.26 -0.41 -13.83
N ASP A 144 8.79 0.09 -12.73
CA ASP A 144 9.02 -0.70 -11.53
C ASP A 144 7.82 -0.59 -10.59
N SER A 145 6.92 -1.54 -10.70
CA SER A 145 5.74 -1.58 -9.84
C SER A 145 5.47 -3.00 -9.38
N VAL A 146 4.97 -3.11 -8.16
CA VAL A 146 4.50 -4.38 -7.60
C VAL A 146 3.11 -4.15 -7.02
N LEU A 147 2.22 -5.10 -7.29
CA LEU A 147 0.86 -5.09 -6.76
C LEU A 147 0.64 -6.42 -6.06
N ILE A 148 0.32 -6.36 -4.78
CA ILE A 148 0.23 -7.54 -3.93
C ILE A 148 -1.20 -7.75 -3.49
N PRO A 149 -1.81 -8.90 -3.83
CA PRO A 149 -3.15 -9.22 -3.35
C PRO A 149 -3.09 -9.79 -1.95
N PHE A 150 -4.06 -9.40 -1.14
CA PHE A 150 -4.27 -9.90 0.21
C PHE A 150 -5.72 -10.33 0.35
N GLN A 151 -5.97 -11.17 1.36
CA GLN A 151 -7.34 -11.52 1.71
C GLN A 151 -7.54 -11.55 3.21
N PHE A 152 -8.74 -11.25 3.61
CA PHE A 152 -9.22 -11.35 4.98
C PHE A 152 -10.66 -11.87 4.94
N GLU A 153 -10.88 -13.05 5.53
CA GLU A 153 -12.20 -13.68 5.57
C GLU A 153 -12.89 -13.76 4.20
N GLY A 154 -12.11 -14.08 3.17
CA GLY A 154 -12.62 -14.20 1.81
C GLY A 154 -12.74 -12.89 1.04
N GLU A 155 -12.56 -11.76 1.69
CA GLU A 155 -12.54 -10.45 1.02
C GLU A 155 -11.13 -10.10 0.62
N LYS A 156 -10.97 -9.53 -0.57
CA LYS A 156 -9.66 -9.23 -1.16
C LYS A 156 -9.39 -7.75 -1.20
N PHE A 157 -8.14 -7.38 -0.95
CA PHE A 157 -7.64 -6.03 -1.14
C PHE A 157 -6.24 -6.09 -1.73
N LEU A 158 -5.76 -4.94 -2.20
CA LEU A 158 -4.47 -4.87 -2.89
C LEU A 158 -3.60 -3.79 -2.24
N VAL A 159 -2.29 -4.05 -2.17
CA VAL A 159 -1.31 -3.04 -1.81
C VAL A 159 -0.33 -2.93 -2.98
N GLY A 160 -0.13 -1.71 -3.45
CA GLY A 160 0.73 -1.44 -4.60
C GLY A 160 1.85 -0.48 -4.26
N LEU A 161 2.99 -0.70 -4.90
CA LEU A 161 4.11 0.23 -4.85
C LEU A 161 4.64 0.40 -6.27
N SER A 162 4.69 1.66 -6.70
CA SER A 162 5.28 2.03 -7.97
C SER A 162 6.40 3.00 -7.66
N ILE A 163 7.64 2.65 -7.98
CA ILE A 163 8.78 3.49 -7.67
C ILE A 163 9.73 3.63 -8.85
N LYS A 164 10.44 4.74 -8.86
CA LYS A 164 11.50 5.02 -9.80
C LYS A 164 12.67 5.62 -9.03
N LYS A 165 13.85 5.07 -9.23
CA LYS A 165 15.05 5.62 -8.62
C LYS A 165 15.47 6.88 -9.38
N GLU A 166 15.69 7.98 -8.65
CA GLU A 166 16.03 9.26 -9.26
C GLU A 166 17.55 9.50 -9.37
N PHE A 167 18.34 8.96 -8.46
CA PHE A 167 19.82 9.04 -8.54
C PHE A 167 20.51 7.93 -7.77
#